data_8ee6751c76c11df96de53e3851d9ac83
#
_entry.id   8ee6751c76c11df96de53e3851d9ac83
#
_cell.length_a   1.000
_cell.length_b   1.000
_cell.length_c   1.000
_cell.angle_alpha   90.00
_cell.angle_beta   90.00
_cell.angle_gamma   90.00
#
_symmetry.space_group_name_H-M   'P 1'
#
loop_
_entity.id
_entity.type
_entity.pdbx_description
1 polymer ?
#
loop_
_entity_poly.entity_id
_entity_poly.type
_entity_poly.pdbx_seq_one_letter_code
_entity_poly.pdbx_strand_id
1 'polypeptide(L)'
;MGLFVVGIDPCEDAFCKDDVDAFEVVSGQDFDGTCVVVEKHGIDAIVTAATDKPLVMMARIAEKYGFPFYSVETAQWSTDKFQMKKRFELGGVPHARGRLISNVEESEGLLFPVIVKPRDNSGSRGVKLCRDNEELRVSIKEALKNSKMNTVLVEEFIKGPEYSIEGLHHDGKSEVIQFTEKKTTEFPYNVELGHIQPANISEENQHKIRDIIAKIGKSLNFVNCPSHTELKINERGIFVIETSPRLGGDYITSTLTPLSTGVNLEDELLKIALGETINPQPTSVQYSGVRFFEFAEGSIIKSIPNASSIKSWPHVVDYSFNLSKGQAVNLITSSLNRYGHLTLTSESRVSIEEAFDKYEKAIKEVVLADK
;
A
#
# COMPACT_ATOMS: atom_id res chain seq x y z
N MET A 1 -23.64 -0.54 -10.66
CA MET A 1 -23.55 0.74 -11.40
C MET A 1 -23.92 0.60 -12.88
N GLY A 2 -23.84 -0.59 -13.49
CA GLY A 2 -24.18 -0.82 -14.91
C GLY A 2 -23.15 -0.20 -15.87
N LEU A 3 -21.89 -0.12 -15.44
CA LEU A 3 -20.78 0.41 -16.23
C LEU A 3 -20.26 -0.68 -17.18
N PHE A 4 -19.82 -0.28 -18.38
CA PHE A 4 -19.05 -1.12 -19.29
C PHE A 4 -17.56 -0.98 -18.93
N VAL A 5 -16.93 -2.06 -18.51
CA VAL A 5 -15.56 -2.05 -17.99
C VAL A 5 -14.58 -2.60 -19.02
N VAL A 6 -13.56 -1.82 -19.34
CA VAL A 6 -12.45 -2.24 -20.22
C VAL A 6 -11.18 -2.39 -19.38
N GLY A 7 -10.67 -3.60 -19.27
CA GLY A 7 -9.40 -3.89 -18.61
C GLY A 7 -8.21 -3.75 -19.57
N ILE A 8 -7.11 -3.19 -19.07
CA ILE A 8 -5.82 -3.20 -19.79
C ILE A 8 -4.72 -3.80 -18.91
N ASP A 9 -3.94 -4.71 -19.45
CA ASP A 9 -2.77 -5.30 -18.81
C ASP A 9 -1.76 -5.75 -19.89
N PRO A 10 -0.44 -5.70 -19.63
CA PRO A 10 0.55 -6.20 -20.58
C PRO A 10 0.55 -7.73 -20.73
N CYS A 11 -0.06 -8.46 -19.79
CA CYS A 11 -0.15 -9.90 -19.79
C CYS A 11 -1.49 -10.36 -20.40
N GLU A 12 -1.44 -11.20 -21.43
CA GLU A 12 -2.64 -11.75 -22.06
C GLU A 12 -3.48 -12.61 -21.10
N ASP A 13 -2.83 -13.24 -20.12
CA ASP A 13 -3.46 -14.08 -19.09
C ASP A 13 -3.59 -13.34 -17.75
N ALA A 14 -3.91 -12.03 -17.78
CA ALA A 14 -4.13 -11.23 -16.57
C ALA A 14 -5.26 -11.82 -15.71
N PHE A 15 -5.06 -11.81 -14.40
CA PHE A 15 -5.96 -12.48 -13.43
C PHE A 15 -7.43 -12.04 -13.55
N CYS A 16 -7.69 -10.75 -13.80
CA CYS A 16 -9.04 -10.20 -13.90
C CYS A 16 -9.57 -10.12 -15.35
N LYS A 17 -8.94 -10.80 -16.32
CA LYS A 17 -9.33 -10.72 -17.73
C LYS A 17 -10.79 -11.11 -17.98
N ASP A 18 -11.26 -12.13 -17.29
CA ASP A 18 -12.61 -12.66 -17.45
C ASP A 18 -13.67 -11.92 -16.59
N ASP A 19 -13.24 -10.97 -15.76
CA ASP A 19 -14.10 -10.18 -14.88
C ASP A 19 -14.51 -8.81 -15.49
N VAL A 20 -14.03 -8.52 -16.72
CA VAL A 20 -14.31 -7.25 -17.43
C VAL A 20 -15.12 -7.50 -18.71
N ASP A 21 -15.85 -6.47 -19.19
CA ASP A 21 -16.65 -6.58 -20.41
C ASP A 21 -15.80 -6.64 -21.69
N ALA A 22 -14.63 -6.00 -21.67
CA ALA A 22 -13.62 -6.08 -22.73
C ALA A 22 -12.21 -6.03 -22.12
N PHE A 23 -11.26 -6.70 -22.77
CA PHE A 23 -9.86 -6.75 -22.33
C PHE A 23 -8.91 -6.44 -23.48
N GLU A 24 -7.94 -5.55 -23.24
CA GLU A 24 -6.93 -5.14 -24.22
C GLU A 24 -5.51 -5.39 -23.67
N VAL A 25 -4.68 -6.03 -24.48
CA VAL A 25 -3.28 -6.30 -24.10
C VAL A 25 -2.44 -5.05 -24.35
N VAL A 26 -2.43 -4.16 -23.37
CA VAL A 26 -1.73 -2.86 -23.42
C VAL A 26 -1.07 -2.59 -22.07
N SER A 27 0.20 -2.18 -22.08
CA SER A 27 0.88 -1.79 -20.85
C SER A 27 0.26 -0.54 -20.23
N GLY A 28 0.02 -0.55 -18.92
CA GLY A 28 -0.39 0.65 -18.17
C GLY A 28 0.64 1.80 -18.17
N GLN A 29 1.74 1.69 -18.93
CA GLN A 29 2.72 2.75 -19.18
C GLN A 29 2.79 3.16 -20.66
N ASP A 30 2.02 2.52 -21.53
CA ASP A 30 1.92 2.82 -22.97
C ASP A 30 0.83 3.86 -23.21
N PHE A 31 1.26 5.10 -23.41
CA PHE A 31 0.35 6.22 -23.65
C PHE A 31 -0.41 6.08 -24.97
N ASP A 32 0.29 5.76 -26.05
CA ASP A 32 -0.31 5.71 -27.40
C ASP A 32 -1.24 4.49 -27.51
N GLY A 33 -0.83 3.33 -27.01
CA GLY A 33 -1.67 2.14 -26.93
C GLY A 33 -2.93 2.38 -26.11
N THR A 34 -2.81 3.07 -24.96
CA THR A 34 -3.98 3.42 -24.13
C THR A 34 -4.90 4.41 -24.84
N CYS A 35 -4.38 5.40 -25.59
CA CYS A 35 -5.21 6.29 -26.40
C CYS A 35 -6.05 5.52 -27.42
N VAL A 36 -5.47 4.51 -28.09
CA VAL A 36 -6.21 3.65 -29.02
C VAL A 36 -7.36 2.92 -28.31
N VAL A 37 -7.13 2.42 -27.10
CA VAL A 37 -8.18 1.75 -26.30
C VAL A 37 -9.30 2.75 -25.92
N VAL A 38 -8.95 3.95 -25.46
CA VAL A 38 -9.91 5.01 -25.11
C VAL A 38 -10.81 5.34 -26.31
N GLU A 39 -10.22 5.53 -27.50
CA GLU A 39 -10.96 5.89 -28.72
C GLU A 39 -11.79 4.71 -29.24
N LYS A 40 -11.24 3.48 -29.21
CA LYS A 40 -11.92 2.26 -29.67
C LYS A 40 -13.19 1.96 -28.88
N HIS A 41 -13.14 2.13 -27.57
CA HIS A 41 -14.23 1.76 -26.66
C HIS A 41 -15.09 2.95 -26.21
N GLY A 42 -14.72 4.19 -26.58
CA GLY A 42 -15.45 5.39 -26.17
C GLY A 42 -15.43 5.58 -24.65
N ILE A 43 -14.26 5.49 -24.03
CA ILE A 43 -14.08 5.53 -22.58
C ILE A 43 -14.41 6.92 -22.02
N ASP A 44 -15.18 6.97 -20.91
CA ASP A 44 -15.59 8.20 -20.23
C ASP A 44 -14.77 8.47 -18.95
N ALA A 45 -14.13 7.45 -18.37
CA ALA A 45 -13.37 7.55 -17.12
C ALA A 45 -12.23 6.52 -17.06
N ILE A 46 -11.22 6.80 -16.23
CA ILE A 46 -10.12 5.89 -15.99
C ILE A 46 -9.87 5.72 -14.49
N VAL A 47 -9.57 4.50 -14.07
CA VAL A 47 -9.27 4.17 -12.67
C VAL A 47 -8.08 3.23 -12.54
N THR A 48 -7.39 3.31 -11.41
CA THR A 48 -6.49 2.27 -10.91
C THR A 48 -6.64 2.19 -9.40
N ALA A 49 -6.63 0.99 -8.84
CA ALA A 49 -6.82 0.84 -7.41
C ALA A 49 -5.49 1.02 -6.65
N ALA A 50 -4.64 0.01 -6.58
CA ALA A 50 -3.55 -0.08 -5.62
C ALA A 50 -2.15 -0.19 -6.25
N THR A 51 -1.90 0.46 -7.39
CA THR A 51 -0.59 0.45 -8.06
C THR A 51 -0.14 1.84 -8.49
N ASP A 52 1.16 2.13 -8.31
CA ASP A 52 1.76 3.42 -8.65
C ASP A 52 2.23 3.51 -10.11
N LYS A 53 2.46 2.36 -10.76
CA LYS A 53 3.09 2.31 -12.08
C LYS A 53 2.36 3.10 -13.17
N PRO A 54 1.01 3.06 -13.28
CA PRO A 54 0.31 3.74 -14.37
C PRO A 54 0.00 5.21 -14.08
N LEU A 55 0.19 5.72 -12.86
CA LEU A 55 -0.35 7.02 -12.42
C LEU A 55 0.04 8.19 -13.33
N VAL A 56 1.30 8.30 -13.74
CA VAL A 56 1.76 9.38 -14.63
C VAL A 56 1.15 9.24 -16.04
N MET A 57 1.07 8.01 -16.55
CA MET A 57 0.43 7.76 -17.85
C MET A 57 -1.06 8.08 -17.78
N MET A 58 -1.76 7.64 -16.75
CA MET A 58 -3.19 7.91 -16.55
C MET A 58 -3.48 9.41 -16.44
N ALA A 59 -2.66 10.17 -15.69
CA ALA A 59 -2.80 11.61 -15.60
C ALA A 59 -2.68 12.29 -16.98
N ARG A 60 -1.75 11.83 -17.84
CA ARG A 60 -1.62 12.31 -19.22
C ARG A 60 -2.84 11.95 -20.10
N ILE A 61 -3.41 10.75 -19.93
CA ILE A 61 -4.64 10.35 -20.63
C ILE A 61 -5.81 11.22 -20.15
N ALA A 62 -5.96 11.41 -18.84
CA ALA A 62 -7.01 12.24 -18.28
C ALA A 62 -6.92 13.69 -18.80
N GLU A 63 -5.73 14.28 -18.85
CA GLU A 63 -5.50 15.61 -19.39
C GLU A 63 -5.88 15.70 -20.89
N LYS A 64 -5.51 14.68 -21.70
CA LYS A 64 -5.82 14.63 -23.13
C LYS A 64 -7.32 14.54 -23.41
N TYR A 65 -8.05 13.73 -22.64
CA TYR A 65 -9.47 13.45 -22.90
C TYR A 65 -10.43 14.21 -21.98
N GLY A 66 -9.91 14.96 -21.00
CA GLY A 66 -10.72 15.76 -20.07
C GLY A 66 -11.40 14.93 -18.98
N PHE A 67 -10.84 13.79 -18.58
CA PHE A 67 -11.38 12.95 -17.51
C PHE A 67 -11.12 13.56 -16.13
N PRO A 68 -12.04 13.38 -15.16
CA PRO A 68 -11.79 13.75 -13.77
C PRO A 68 -10.60 12.94 -13.19
N PHE A 69 -9.51 13.63 -12.94
CA PHE A 69 -8.28 13.05 -12.41
C PHE A 69 -7.38 14.17 -11.86
N TYR A 70 -6.31 13.82 -11.16
CA TYR A 70 -5.28 14.78 -10.75
C TYR A 70 -4.29 15.06 -11.89
N SER A 71 -3.52 16.15 -11.74
CA SER A 71 -2.60 16.62 -12.79
C SER A 71 -1.39 15.68 -12.97
N VAL A 72 -0.71 15.82 -14.12
CA VAL A 72 0.54 15.10 -14.41
C VAL A 72 1.62 15.43 -13.37
N GLU A 73 1.72 16.68 -12.91
CA GLU A 73 2.66 17.10 -11.87
C GLU A 73 2.37 16.38 -10.53
N THR A 74 1.09 16.29 -10.15
CA THR A 74 0.67 15.54 -8.94
C THR A 74 1.12 14.09 -9.02
N ALA A 75 0.90 13.42 -10.15
CA ALA A 75 1.35 12.05 -10.38
C ALA A 75 2.88 11.92 -10.28
N GLN A 76 3.62 12.85 -10.88
CA GLN A 76 5.09 12.87 -10.84
C GLN A 76 5.63 13.11 -9.43
N TRP A 77 5.06 14.08 -8.69
CA TRP A 77 5.48 14.33 -7.30
C TRP A 77 5.21 13.14 -6.39
N SER A 78 4.12 12.42 -6.62
CA SER A 78 3.71 11.29 -5.79
C SER A 78 4.46 9.99 -6.11
N THR A 79 5.04 9.85 -7.29
CA THR A 79 5.81 8.67 -7.71
C THR A 79 7.33 8.85 -7.58
N ASP A 80 7.79 10.07 -7.30
CA ASP A 80 9.18 10.43 -7.05
C ASP A 80 9.36 10.79 -5.57
N LYS A 81 9.95 9.88 -4.79
CA LYS A 81 10.13 10.06 -3.33
C LYS A 81 10.86 11.34 -2.94
N PHE A 82 11.79 11.80 -3.76
CA PHE A 82 12.53 13.04 -3.47
C PHE A 82 11.68 14.29 -3.74
N GLN A 83 10.94 14.32 -4.85
CA GLN A 83 10.02 15.42 -5.12
C GLN A 83 8.89 15.47 -4.09
N MET A 84 8.36 14.33 -3.70
CA MET A 84 7.39 14.21 -2.62
C MET A 84 7.90 14.87 -1.33
N LYS A 85 9.14 14.54 -0.89
CA LYS A 85 9.73 15.13 0.33
C LYS A 85 9.93 16.64 0.20
N LYS A 86 10.34 17.14 -0.97
CA LYS A 86 10.41 18.60 -1.21
C LYS A 86 9.04 19.26 -1.08
N ARG A 87 7.99 18.63 -1.59
CA ARG A 87 6.62 19.14 -1.45
C ARG A 87 6.17 19.12 0.01
N PHE A 88 6.52 18.08 0.76
CA PHE A 88 6.26 18.00 2.20
C PHE A 88 6.94 19.12 2.96
N GLU A 89 8.21 19.42 2.69
CA GLU A 89 8.97 20.51 3.31
C GLU A 89 8.29 21.85 3.06
N LEU A 90 7.93 22.14 1.79
CA LEU A 90 7.24 23.39 1.42
C LEU A 90 5.85 23.52 2.07
N GLY A 91 5.13 22.42 2.25
CA GLY A 91 3.79 22.40 2.85
C GLY A 91 3.78 22.24 4.37
N GLY A 92 4.93 22.14 5.02
CA GLY A 92 5.02 21.93 6.47
C GLY A 92 4.45 20.57 6.92
N VAL A 93 4.57 19.54 6.07
CA VAL A 93 4.24 18.16 6.40
C VAL A 93 5.41 17.52 7.15
N PRO A 94 5.23 17.01 8.38
CA PRO A 94 6.28 16.33 9.11
C PRO A 94 6.72 15.05 8.39
N HIS A 95 8.02 14.91 8.13
CA HIS A 95 8.56 13.75 7.40
C HIS A 95 10.00 13.45 7.81
N ALA A 96 10.49 12.25 7.50
CA ALA A 96 11.88 11.90 7.70
C ALA A 96 12.79 12.79 6.83
N ARG A 97 13.81 13.39 7.45
CA ARG A 97 14.80 14.20 6.73
C ARG A 97 15.72 13.30 5.94
N GLY A 98 16.04 13.73 4.72
CA GLY A 98 16.90 12.94 3.86
C GLY A 98 17.56 13.76 2.78
N ARG A 99 18.47 13.13 2.06
CA ARG A 99 19.13 13.70 0.90
C ARG A 99 19.22 12.70 -0.25
N LEU A 100 19.24 13.23 -1.46
CA LEU A 100 19.45 12.46 -2.67
C LEU A 100 20.94 12.21 -2.84
N ILE A 101 21.33 10.98 -3.20
CA ILE A 101 22.70 10.53 -3.38
C ILE A 101 22.82 9.82 -4.72
N SER A 102 23.84 10.17 -5.49
CA SER A 102 24.17 9.57 -6.79
C SER A 102 25.37 8.60 -6.71
N ASN A 103 26.20 8.74 -5.67
CA ASN A 103 27.36 7.90 -5.43
C ASN A 103 27.63 7.78 -3.93
N VAL A 104 28.50 6.86 -3.55
CA VAL A 104 28.78 6.55 -2.13
C VAL A 104 29.49 7.71 -1.41
N GLU A 105 30.31 8.48 -2.12
CA GLU A 105 31.09 9.58 -1.56
C GLU A 105 30.20 10.71 -1.03
N GLU A 106 29.03 10.91 -1.61
CA GLU A 106 28.04 11.89 -1.15
C GLU A 106 27.37 11.53 0.20
N SER A 107 27.65 10.33 0.73
CA SER A 107 27.06 9.86 1.99
C SER A 107 27.82 10.30 3.25
N GLU A 108 28.89 11.07 3.15
CA GLU A 108 29.65 11.54 4.31
C GLU A 108 28.81 12.43 5.25
N GLY A 109 29.08 12.29 6.55
CA GLY A 109 28.47 13.11 7.62
C GLY A 109 27.02 12.74 7.96
N LEU A 110 26.52 11.57 7.54
CA LEU A 110 25.21 11.07 7.95
C LEU A 110 25.23 10.58 9.40
N LEU A 111 24.14 10.85 10.13
CA LEU A 111 23.91 10.33 11.48
C LEU A 111 23.11 9.02 11.41
N PHE A 112 23.69 7.95 11.95
CA PHE A 112 23.06 6.62 11.96
C PHE A 112 22.08 6.46 13.12
N PRO A 113 21.05 5.57 12.97
CA PRO A 113 20.77 4.77 11.80
C PRO A 113 20.06 5.56 10.68
N VAL A 114 20.22 5.11 9.42
CA VAL A 114 19.57 5.69 8.23
C VAL A 114 18.85 4.63 7.42
N ILE A 115 17.88 5.06 6.61
CA ILE A 115 17.21 4.23 5.60
C ILE A 115 17.73 4.63 4.21
N VAL A 116 18.15 3.63 3.44
CA VAL A 116 18.46 3.77 2.01
C VAL A 116 17.29 3.21 1.20
N LYS A 117 16.82 3.96 0.21
CA LYS A 117 15.76 3.49 -0.70
C LYS A 117 15.95 4.03 -2.12
N PRO A 118 15.62 3.23 -3.17
CA PRO A 118 15.57 3.74 -4.53
C PRO A 118 14.58 4.89 -4.62
N ARG A 119 14.90 5.91 -5.41
CA ARG A 119 14.07 7.10 -5.58
C ARG A 119 12.71 6.80 -6.20
N ASP A 120 12.67 5.86 -7.15
CA ASP A 120 11.59 5.60 -8.10
C ASP A 120 11.06 4.15 -8.05
N ASN A 121 11.17 3.48 -6.88
CA ASN A 121 10.65 2.12 -6.68
C ASN A 121 9.58 2.08 -5.59
N SER A 122 8.74 1.03 -5.60
CA SER A 122 7.63 0.81 -4.66
C SER A 122 7.66 -0.59 -4.05
N GLY A 123 6.83 -0.86 -3.02
CA GLY A 123 6.70 -2.17 -2.38
C GLY A 123 7.95 -2.60 -1.63
N SER A 124 8.56 -1.72 -0.87
CA SER A 124 9.76 -1.92 -0.02
C SER A 124 10.99 -2.49 -0.74
N ARG A 125 10.97 -2.59 -2.08
CA ARG A 125 12.07 -3.17 -2.87
C ARG A 125 13.30 -2.27 -2.87
N GLY A 126 14.39 -2.81 -2.33
CA GLY A 126 15.67 -2.09 -2.21
C GLY A 126 15.71 -1.11 -1.04
N VAL A 127 14.76 -1.16 -0.12
CA VAL A 127 14.77 -0.39 1.12
C VAL A 127 15.61 -1.14 2.16
N LYS A 128 16.60 -0.47 2.76
CA LYS A 128 17.46 -1.06 3.78
C LYS A 128 17.75 -0.11 4.93
N LEU A 129 17.71 -0.63 6.14
CA LEU A 129 18.20 0.04 7.34
C LEU A 129 19.73 -0.14 7.40
N CYS A 130 20.45 0.96 7.56
CA CYS A 130 21.90 0.97 7.71
C CYS A 130 22.28 1.56 9.07
N ARG A 131 23.12 0.83 9.82
CA ARG A 131 23.53 1.18 11.19
C ARG A 131 24.92 1.82 11.22
N ASP A 132 25.67 1.64 10.14
CA ASP A 132 27.02 2.14 9.98
C ASP A 132 27.38 2.43 8.50
N ASN A 133 28.59 2.92 8.28
CA ASN A 133 29.09 3.27 6.94
C ASN A 133 29.30 2.04 6.03
N GLU A 134 29.56 0.86 6.57
CA GLU A 134 29.77 -0.35 5.78
C GLU A 134 28.44 -0.84 5.19
N GLU A 135 27.42 -0.98 6.05
CA GLU A 135 26.04 -1.31 5.62
C GLU A 135 25.53 -0.26 4.62
N LEU A 136 25.82 1.02 4.86
CA LEU A 136 25.39 2.12 3.99
C LEU A 136 26.00 2.02 2.58
N ARG A 137 27.30 1.77 2.47
CA ARG A 137 28.01 1.65 1.18
C ARG A 137 27.46 0.50 0.34
N VAL A 138 27.20 -0.65 0.97
CA VAL A 138 26.60 -1.82 0.29
C VAL A 138 25.18 -1.49 -0.17
N SER A 139 24.38 -0.91 0.71
CA SER A 139 22.97 -0.59 0.43
C SER A 139 22.80 0.47 -0.67
N ILE A 140 23.63 1.50 -0.71
CA ILE A 140 23.62 2.50 -1.80
C ILE A 140 23.88 1.81 -3.15
N LYS A 141 24.92 0.95 -3.24
CA LYS A 141 25.25 0.25 -4.48
C LYS A 141 24.09 -0.65 -4.97
N GLU A 142 23.42 -1.32 -4.05
CA GLU A 142 22.25 -2.16 -4.39
C GLU A 142 21.03 -1.32 -4.79
N ALA A 143 20.73 -0.26 -4.05
CA ALA A 143 19.62 0.63 -4.34
C ALA A 143 19.78 1.36 -5.70
N LEU A 144 21.00 1.77 -6.05
CA LEU A 144 21.30 2.36 -7.36
C LEU A 144 21.01 1.41 -8.52
N LYS A 145 21.27 0.09 -8.37
CA LYS A 145 20.92 -0.91 -9.38
C LYS A 145 19.42 -1.05 -9.59
N ASN A 146 18.62 -0.71 -8.56
CA ASN A 146 17.17 -0.80 -8.58
C ASN A 146 16.47 0.53 -8.91
N SER A 147 17.24 1.62 -9.10
CA SER A 147 16.72 2.94 -9.49
C SER A 147 16.97 3.19 -10.97
N LYS A 148 15.93 3.50 -11.73
CA LYS A 148 16.01 3.92 -13.13
C LYS A 148 16.62 5.32 -13.27
N MET A 149 16.52 6.13 -12.21
CA MET A 149 17.05 7.50 -12.17
C MET A 149 18.50 7.57 -11.70
N ASN A 150 19.17 6.42 -11.43
CA ASN A 150 20.53 6.34 -10.92
C ASN A 150 20.77 7.20 -9.67
N THR A 151 19.76 7.36 -8.83
CA THR A 151 19.84 8.10 -7.57
C THR A 151 19.08 7.36 -6.49
N VAL A 152 19.51 7.50 -5.25
CA VAL A 152 18.88 6.93 -4.08
C VAL A 152 18.57 8.01 -3.05
N LEU A 153 17.53 7.81 -2.28
CA LEU A 153 17.19 8.64 -1.14
C LEU A 153 17.73 7.99 0.12
N VAL A 154 18.51 8.75 0.90
CA VAL A 154 18.99 8.33 2.22
C VAL A 154 18.34 9.22 3.25
N GLU A 155 17.60 8.63 4.18
CA GLU A 155 16.79 9.34 5.19
C GLU A 155 17.18 8.92 6.60
N GLU A 156 16.93 9.80 7.58
CA GLU A 156 16.96 9.41 8.99
C GLU A 156 16.00 8.25 9.25
N PHE A 157 16.41 7.30 10.07
CA PHE A 157 15.51 6.22 10.48
C PHE A 157 14.53 6.72 11.55
N ILE A 158 13.25 6.69 11.25
CA ILE A 158 12.19 6.97 12.21
C ILE A 158 11.82 5.66 12.89
N LYS A 159 12.17 5.54 14.17
CA LYS A 159 11.75 4.41 15.02
C LYS A 159 10.31 4.61 15.46
N GLY A 160 9.55 3.53 15.53
CA GLY A 160 8.16 3.54 16.03
C GLY A 160 7.24 2.66 15.20
N PRO A 161 6.03 2.39 15.71
CA PRO A 161 5.00 1.67 14.98
C PRO A 161 4.61 2.42 13.70
N GLU A 162 4.23 1.65 12.69
CA GLU A 162 3.86 2.12 11.37
C GLU A 162 2.37 1.98 11.17
N TYR A 163 1.79 2.97 10.52
CA TYR A 163 0.36 3.07 10.24
C TYR A 163 0.14 3.46 8.79
N SER A 164 -0.98 3.01 8.22
CA SER A 164 -1.50 3.51 6.97
C SER A 164 -2.80 4.29 7.21
N ILE A 165 -2.97 5.38 6.48
CA ILE A 165 -4.12 6.26 6.56
C ILE A 165 -4.77 6.31 5.19
N GLU A 166 -6.03 5.88 5.14
CA GLU A 166 -6.82 5.93 3.92
C GLU A 166 -7.62 7.23 3.89
N GLY A 167 -7.43 8.02 2.86
CA GLY A 167 -8.08 9.31 2.68
C GLY A 167 -8.77 9.46 1.33
N LEU A 168 -9.66 10.46 1.25
CA LEU A 168 -10.30 10.92 0.02
C LEU A 168 -10.11 12.42 -0.14
N HIS A 169 -9.80 12.86 -1.34
CA HIS A 169 -9.59 14.27 -1.69
C HIS A 169 -10.57 14.65 -2.81
N HIS A 170 -11.58 15.46 -2.46
CA HIS A 170 -12.63 15.89 -3.37
C HIS A 170 -13.16 17.26 -2.95
N ASP A 171 -13.67 18.03 -3.88
CA ASP A 171 -14.28 19.35 -3.63
C ASP A 171 -13.43 20.29 -2.74
N GLY A 172 -12.10 20.19 -2.88
CA GLY A 172 -11.14 21.00 -2.09
C GLY A 172 -10.99 20.54 -0.63
N LYS A 173 -11.57 19.41 -0.25
CA LYS A 173 -11.48 18.80 1.08
C LYS A 173 -10.59 17.58 1.05
N SER A 174 -10.03 17.27 2.23
CA SER A 174 -9.27 16.04 2.48
C SER A 174 -9.91 15.35 3.68
N GLU A 175 -10.46 14.17 3.47
CA GLU A 175 -11.16 13.39 4.50
C GLU A 175 -10.38 12.12 4.81
N VAL A 176 -10.17 11.83 6.10
CA VAL A 176 -9.61 10.55 6.57
C VAL A 176 -10.74 9.58 6.80
N ILE A 177 -10.71 8.46 6.10
CA ILE A 177 -11.73 7.41 6.17
C ILE A 177 -11.36 6.37 7.21
N GLN A 178 -10.10 5.89 7.21
CA GLN A 178 -9.68 4.84 8.14
C GLN A 178 -8.20 4.94 8.52
N PHE A 179 -7.92 4.46 9.72
CA PHE A 179 -6.58 4.31 10.28
C PHE A 179 -6.25 2.83 10.39
N THR A 180 -5.14 2.42 9.79
CA THR A 180 -4.68 1.02 9.77
C THR A 180 -3.39 0.87 10.56
N GLU A 181 -3.34 -0.04 11.49
CA GLU A 181 -2.11 -0.43 12.17
C GLU A 181 -1.41 -1.53 11.37
N LYS A 182 -0.10 -1.39 11.17
CA LYS A 182 0.73 -2.34 10.40
C LYS A 182 1.57 -3.20 11.32
N LYS A 183 1.61 -4.51 11.04
CA LYS A 183 2.60 -5.44 11.56
C LYS A 183 3.58 -5.77 10.43
N THR A 184 4.89 -5.67 10.70
CA THR A 184 5.94 -5.94 9.71
C THR A 184 6.95 -6.96 10.23
N THR A 185 7.70 -7.59 9.32
CA THR A 185 8.94 -8.30 9.69
C THR A 185 9.94 -7.30 10.26
N GLU A 186 10.91 -7.82 10.98
CA GLU A 186 12.06 -7.01 11.37
C GLU A 186 12.92 -6.62 10.16
N PHE A 187 13.71 -5.56 10.34
CA PHE A 187 14.74 -5.22 9.36
C PHE A 187 15.76 -6.37 9.21
N PRO A 188 16.29 -6.60 8.01
CA PRO A 188 16.40 -5.63 6.90
C PRO A 188 15.22 -5.57 5.93
N TYR A 189 14.20 -6.39 6.03
CA TYR A 189 13.18 -6.51 4.97
C TYR A 189 11.96 -5.61 5.19
N ASN A 190 11.48 -5.46 6.44
CA ASN A 190 10.31 -4.65 6.79
C ASN A 190 9.08 -4.93 5.90
N VAL A 191 8.79 -6.24 5.71
CA VAL A 191 7.66 -6.71 4.90
C VAL A 191 6.40 -6.75 5.75
N GLU A 192 5.28 -6.32 5.22
CA GLU A 192 3.98 -6.35 5.89
C GLU A 192 3.53 -7.78 6.18
N LEU A 193 3.24 -8.05 7.46
CA LEU A 193 2.74 -9.32 7.99
C LEU A 193 1.31 -9.25 8.49
N GLY A 194 0.74 -8.07 8.52
CA GLY A 194 -0.66 -7.91 8.88
C GLY A 194 -1.09 -6.47 9.08
N HIS A 195 -2.41 -6.32 9.09
CA HIS A 195 -3.09 -5.03 9.24
C HIS A 195 -4.28 -5.21 10.17
N ILE A 196 -4.55 -4.21 11.03
CA ILE A 196 -5.77 -4.15 11.85
C ILE A 196 -6.38 -2.76 11.72
N GLN A 197 -7.69 -2.72 11.53
CA GLN A 197 -8.52 -1.51 11.50
C GLN A 197 -9.66 -1.63 12.53
N PRO A 198 -10.02 -0.51 13.20
CA PRO A 198 -9.26 0.72 13.30
C PRO A 198 -7.95 0.53 14.09
N ALA A 199 -6.94 1.33 13.77
CA ALA A 199 -5.68 1.36 14.51
C ALA A 199 -5.85 1.90 15.94
N ASN A 200 -5.02 1.42 16.87
CA ASN A 200 -4.98 1.95 18.23
C ASN A 200 -4.16 3.24 18.27
N ILE A 201 -4.77 4.35 17.88
CA ILE A 201 -4.18 5.70 17.87
C ILE A 201 -5.03 6.61 18.78
N SER A 202 -4.38 7.37 19.68
CA SER A 202 -5.09 8.31 20.55
C SER A 202 -5.86 9.37 19.73
N GLU A 203 -6.97 9.86 20.27
CA GLU A 203 -7.78 10.91 19.62
C GLU A 203 -6.94 12.14 19.26
N GLU A 204 -6.03 12.54 20.15
CA GLU A 204 -5.12 13.66 19.89
C GLU A 204 -4.27 13.43 18.63
N ASN A 205 -3.71 12.24 18.49
CA ASN A 205 -2.91 11.88 17.31
C ASN A 205 -3.79 11.73 16.07
N GLN A 206 -5.01 11.20 16.19
CA GLN A 206 -5.95 11.14 15.06
C GLN A 206 -6.27 12.54 14.53
N HIS A 207 -6.49 13.54 15.41
CA HIS A 207 -6.69 14.93 14.98
C HIS A 207 -5.46 15.48 14.27
N LYS A 208 -4.26 15.30 14.83
CA LYS A 208 -3.01 15.72 14.17
C LYS A 208 -2.81 15.08 12.81
N ILE A 209 -3.16 13.79 12.67
CA ILE A 209 -3.06 13.07 11.38
C ILE A 209 -4.05 13.65 10.36
N ARG A 210 -5.28 13.98 10.74
CA ARG A 210 -6.24 14.63 9.83
C ARG A 210 -5.68 15.95 9.30
N ASP A 211 -5.06 16.78 10.16
CA ASP A 211 -4.38 18.00 9.74
C ASP A 211 -3.20 17.74 8.80
N ILE A 212 -2.44 16.68 9.06
CA ILE A 212 -1.32 16.28 8.21
C ILE A 212 -1.83 15.83 6.82
N ILE A 213 -2.90 15.03 6.75
CA ILE A 213 -3.53 14.61 5.48
C ILE A 213 -4.04 15.82 4.68
N ALA A 214 -4.65 16.80 5.37
CA ALA A 214 -5.07 18.03 4.71
C ALA A 214 -3.87 18.85 4.16
N LYS A 215 -2.75 18.90 4.88
CA LYS A 215 -1.51 19.51 4.39
C LYS A 215 -0.91 18.74 3.20
N ILE A 216 -0.93 17.40 3.22
CA ILE A 216 -0.50 16.54 2.11
C ILE A 216 -1.33 16.86 0.88
N GLY A 217 -2.67 16.87 0.99
CA GLY A 217 -3.57 17.18 -0.10
C GLY A 217 -3.24 18.51 -0.77
N LYS A 218 -2.98 19.55 0.03
CA LYS A 218 -2.56 20.87 -0.49
C LYS A 218 -1.16 20.86 -1.09
N SER A 219 -0.20 20.18 -0.45
CA SER A 219 1.21 20.19 -0.87
C SER A 219 1.43 19.46 -2.19
N LEU A 220 0.70 18.37 -2.41
CA LEU A 220 0.78 17.53 -3.61
C LEU A 220 -0.34 17.83 -4.60
N ASN A 221 -1.22 18.79 -4.29
CA ASN A 221 -2.38 19.13 -5.11
C ASN A 221 -3.27 17.90 -5.39
N PHE A 222 -3.60 17.13 -4.35
CA PHE A 222 -4.53 16.01 -4.46
C PHE A 222 -5.95 16.52 -4.67
N VAL A 223 -6.50 16.21 -5.81
CA VAL A 223 -7.88 16.54 -6.21
C VAL A 223 -8.47 15.33 -6.89
N ASN A 224 -9.74 15.06 -6.64
CA ASN A 224 -10.47 13.95 -7.26
C ASN A 224 -9.71 12.61 -7.17
N CYS A 225 -9.23 12.27 -5.99
CA CYS A 225 -8.48 11.04 -5.79
C CYS A 225 -8.58 10.51 -4.36
N PRO A 226 -8.41 9.21 -4.14
CA PRO A 226 -8.09 8.67 -2.83
C PRO A 226 -6.64 8.98 -2.46
N SER A 227 -6.25 8.68 -1.24
CA SER A 227 -4.85 8.62 -0.84
C SER A 227 -4.60 7.48 0.13
N HIS A 228 -3.45 6.84 -0.05
CA HIS A 228 -2.84 5.91 0.89
C HIS A 228 -1.58 6.57 1.44
N THR A 229 -1.55 6.84 2.75
CA THR A 229 -0.44 7.55 3.39
C THR A 229 0.16 6.68 4.49
N GLU A 230 1.46 6.41 4.41
CA GLU A 230 2.21 5.70 5.44
C GLU A 230 2.89 6.68 6.39
N LEU A 231 2.78 6.42 7.68
CA LEU A 231 3.39 7.26 8.72
C LEU A 231 3.86 6.43 9.92
N LYS A 232 4.77 7.02 10.69
CA LYS A 232 5.22 6.49 11.98
C LYS A 232 4.95 7.49 13.09
N ILE A 233 4.63 6.94 14.27
CA ILE A 233 4.36 7.73 15.49
C ILE A 233 5.37 7.34 16.56
N ASN A 234 6.00 8.31 17.20
CA ASN A 234 6.85 8.10 18.36
C ASN A 234 6.83 9.33 19.28
N GLU A 235 7.69 9.36 20.30
CA GLU A 235 7.81 10.47 21.26
C GLU A 235 8.23 11.79 20.62
N ARG A 236 8.88 11.79 19.45
CA ARG A 236 9.24 13.00 18.68
C ARG A 236 8.04 13.56 17.90
N GLY A 237 7.00 12.77 17.68
CA GLY A 237 5.80 13.16 16.92
C GLY A 237 5.40 12.17 15.83
N ILE A 238 4.70 12.69 14.82
CA ILE A 238 4.18 11.95 13.66
C ILE A 238 5.06 12.29 12.46
N PHE A 239 5.49 11.27 11.72
CA PHE A 239 6.37 11.41 10.55
C PHE A 239 5.79 10.67 9.35
N VAL A 240 5.46 11.39 8.29
CA VAL A 240 5.02 10.80 7.03
C VAL A 240 6.21 10.13 6.33
N ILE A 241 6.04 8.87 5.99
CA ILE A 241 7.03 8.07 5.27
C ILE A 241 6.84 8.27 3.77
N GLU A 242 5.62 7.98 3.28
CA GLU A 242 5.23 8.24 1.89
C GLU A 242 3.71 8.36 1.76
N THR A 243 3.26 8.85 0.61
CA THR A 243 1.84 8.90 0.24
C THR A 243 1.69 8.70 -1.27
N SER A 244 0.55 8.16 -1.66
CA SER A 244 0.21 8.00 -3.08
C SER A 244 -1.26 8.37 -3.32
N PRO A 245 -1.61 9.02 -4.47
CA PRO A 245 -2.99 9.36 -4.82
C PRO A 245 -3.74 8.16 -5.40
N ARG A 246 -3.75 7.06 -4.66
CA ARG A 246 -4.42 5.80 -4.97
C ARG A 246 -4.87 5.09 -3.70
N LEU A 247 -5.65 4.05 -3.85
CA LEU A 247 -6.09 3.19 -2.75
C LEU A 247 -4.94 2.35 -2.18
N GLY A 248 -5.04 1.97 -0.92
CA GLY A 248 -4.14 1.05 -0.24
C GLY A 248 -4.29 -0.39 -0.77
N GLY A 249 -3.18 -1.11 -0.84
CA GLY A 249 -3.15 -2.54 -1.17
C GLY A 249 -3.37 -3.44 0.05
N ASP A 250 -2.93 -4.69 -0.07
CA ASP A 250 -2.91 -5.66 1.03
C ASP A 250 -4.26 -5.84 1.75
N TYR A 251 -5.35 -5.85 0.97
CA TYR A 251 -6.73 -5.94 1.46
C TYR A 251 -7.21 -4.73 2.29
N ILE A 252 -6.39 -3.71 2.49
CA ILE A 252 -6.72 -2.54 3.32
C ILE A 252 -8.01 -1.88 2.83
N THR A 253 -8.07 -1.49 1.56
CA THR A 253 -9.21 -0.74 1.01
C THR A 253 -10.30 -1.63 0.44
N SER A 254 -9.92 -2.76 -0.19
CA SER A 254 -10.88 -3.68 -0.82
C SER A 254 -11.69 -4.51 0.18
N THR A 255 -11.13 -4.77 1.37
CA THR A 255 -11.75 -5.69 2.33
C THR A 255 -11.86 -5.10 3.73
N LEU A 256 -10.73 -4.65 4.30
CA LEU A 256 -10.73 -4.25 5.71
C LEU A 256 -11.52 -2.95 5.95
N THR A 257 -11.39 -1.95 5.10
CA THR A 257 -12.11 -0.68 5.26
C THR A 257 -13.63 -0.86 5.13
N PRO A 258 -14.17 -1.56 4.12
CA PRO A 258 -15.60 -1.87 4.08
C PRO A 258 -16.10 -2.64 5.31
N LEU A 259 -15.36 -3.63 5.79
CA LEU A 259 -15.72 -4.40 6.97
C LEU A 259 -15.74 -3.55 8.25
N SER A 260 -14.77 -2.65 8.42
CA SER A 260 -14.63 -1.87 9.65
C SER A 260 -15.49 -0.60 9.68
N THR A 261 -15.79 0.00 8.53
CA THR A 261 -16.49 1.29 8.45
C THR A 261 -17.82 1.23 7.69
N GLY A 262 -18.03 0.21 6.85
CA GLY A 262 -19.12 0.17 5.88
C GLY A 262 -18.90 1.06 4.65
N VAL A 263 -17.75 1.74 4.53
CA VAL A 263 -17.40 2.57 3.36
C VAL A 263 -16.66 1.73 2.33
N ASN A 264 -17.19 1.62 1.13
CA ASN A 264 -16.51 1.01 -0.01
C ASN A 264 -15.70 2.08 -0.75
N LEU A 265 -14.39 2.11 -0.54
CA LEU A 265 -13.50 3.10 -1.16
C LEU A 265 -13.33 2.90 -2.68
N GLU A 266 -13.56 1.70 -3.19
CA GLU A 266 -13.52 1.42 -4.63
C GLU A 266 -14.76 2.01 -5.32
N ASP A 267 -15.94 1.93 -4.69
CA ASP A 267 -17.15 2.61 -5.18
C ASP A 267 -16.99 4.14 -5.16
N GLU A 268 -16.40 4.69 -4.10
CA GLU A 268 -16.13 6.14 -4.04
C GLU A 268 -15.10 6.57 -5.09
N LEU A 269 -14.07 5.75 -5.37
CA LEU A 269 -13.12 6.00 -6.46
C LEU A 269 -13.82 6.02 -7.84
N LEU A 270 -14.73 5.08 -8.10
CA LEU A 270 -15.50 5.05 -9.34
C LEU A 270 -16.39 6.30 -9.49
N LYS A 271 -17.09 6.72 -8.43
CA LYS A 271 -17.88 7.96 -8.42
C LYS A 271 -17.01 9.19 -8.73
N ILE A 272 -15.84 9.28 -8.07
CA ILE A 272 -14.87 10.37 -8.34
C ILE A 272 -14.47 10.39 -9.81
N ALA A 273 -14.13 9.22 -10.38
CA ALA A 273 -13.70 9.11 -11.77
C ALA A 273 -14.81 9.47 -12.77
N LEU A 274 -16.07 9.27 -12.40
CA LEU A 274 -17.25 9.65 -13.18
C LEU A 274 -17.69 11.11 -12.95
N GLY A 275 -16.99 11.85 -12.08
CA GLY A 275 -17.36 13.23 -11.71
C GLY A 275 -18.62 13.31 -10.83
N GLU A 276 -18.99 12.23 -10.17
CA GLU A 276 -20.13 12.20 -9.28
C GLU A 276 -19.77 12.71 -7.87
N THR A 277 -20.77 13.21 -7.16
CA THR A 277 -20.61 13.62 -5.74
C THR A 277 -20.44 12.40 -4.85
N ILE A 278 -19.46 12.44 -3.96
CA ILE A 278 -19.23 11.40 -2.96
C ILE A 278 -19.65 11.88 -1.56
N ASN A 279 -20.05 10.92 -0.71
CA ASN A 279 -20.36 11.17 0.70
C ASN A 279 -20.01 9.93 1.54
N PRO A 280 -18.73 9.68 1.78
CA PRO A 280 -18.23 8.45 2.41
C PRO A 280 -18.46 8.45 3.92
N GLN A 281 -19.73 8.33 4.35
CA GLN A 281 -20.07 8.29 5.76
C GLN A 281 -19.94 6.87 6.32
N PRO A 282 -19.18 6.67 7.41
CA PRO A 282 -19.13 5.39 8.10
C PRO A 282 -20.52 4.96 8.59
N THR A 283 -20.89 3.71 8.29
CA THR A 283 -22.18 3.11 8.68
C THR A 283 -22.02 2.00 9.72
N SER A 284 -20.78 1.59 9.99
CA SER A 284 -20.45 0.60 11.02
C SER A 284 -19.18 0.96 11.75
N VAL A 285 -19.00 0.37 12.94
CA VAL A 285 -17.76 0.44 13.72
C VAL A 285 -17.43 -0.97 14.19
N GLN A 286 -16.58 -1.66 13.45
CA GLN A 286 -16.09 -3.00 13.77
C GLN A 286 -14.57 -3.05 13.62
N TYR A 287 -13.97 -4.08 14.19
CA TYR A 287 -12.57 -4.39 13.92
C TYR A 287 -12.48 -5.37 12.76
N SER A 288 -11.58 -5.11 11.84
CA SER A 288 -11.21 -6.01 10.76
C SER A 288 -9.68 -6.13 10.69
N GLY A 289 -9.20 -7.25 10.24
CA GLY A 289 -7.76 -7.41 10.11
C GLY A 289 -7.39 -8.53 9.17
N VAL A 290 -6.16 -8.48 8.69
CA VAL A 290 -5.51 -9.54 7.91
C VAL A 290 -4.18 -9.87 8.56
N ARG A 291 -3.83 -11.15 8.63
CA ARG A 291 -2.48 -11.62 8.96
C ARG A 291 -1.98 -12.58 7.90
N PHE A 292 -0.74 -12.33 7.46
CA PHE A 292 -0.02 -13.18 6.52
C PHE A 292 0.77 -14.23 7.30
N PHE A 293 0.76 -15.47 6.81
CA PHE A 293 1.38 -16.57 7.54
C PHE A 293 2.90 -16.47 7.53
N GLU A 294 3.47 -16.70 8.72
CA GLU A 294 4.91 -16.86 8.96
C GLU A 294 5.20 -18.29 9.46
N PHE A 295 6.22 -18.91 8.90
CA PHE A 295 6.76 -20.17 9.36
C PHE A 295 8.27 -20.03 9.53
N ALA A 296 8.88 -20.85 10.38
CA ALA A 296 10.33 -20.84 10.53
C ALA A 296 11.02 -21.26 9.22
N GLU A 297 12.06 -20.52 8.83
CA GLU A 297 12.86 -20.86 7.64
C GLU A 297 13.38 -22.29 7.70
N GLY A 298 13.33 -23.00 6.58
CA GLY A 298 13.71 -24.41 6.49
C GLY A 298 12.64 -25.40 6.94
N SER A 299 11.50 -24.95 7.50
CA SER A 299 10.38 -25.83 7.81
C SER A 299 9.84 -26.50 6.55
N ILE A 300 9.41 -27.74 6.66
CA ILE A 300 8.77 -28.48 5.55
C ILE A 300 7.28 -28.54 5.79
N ILE A 301 6.50 -28.18 4.76
CA ILE A 301 5.04 -28.25 4.81
C ILE A 301 4.60 -29.70 4.75
N LYS A 302 3.99 -30.22 5.79
CA LYS A 302 3.58 -31.62 5.91
C LYS A 302 2.16 -31.88 5.49
N SER A 303 1.27 -30.92 5.70
CA SER A 303 -0.11 -31.00 5.21
C SER A 303 -0.67 -29.62 4.83
N ILE A 304 -1.68 -29.64 3.98
CA ILE A 304 -2.40 -28.42 3.57
C ILE A 304 -3.69 -28.34 4.36
N PRO A 305 -3.94 -27.21 5.06
CA PRO A 305 -5.19 -27.01 5.78
C PRO A 305 -6.39 -27.00 4.81
N ASN A 306 -7.53 -27.54 5.29
CA ASN A 306 -8.76 -27.53 4.51
C ASN A 306 -9.38 -26.11 4.53
N ALA A 307 -9.34 -25.43 3.39
CA ALA A 307 -9.81 -24.04 3.27
C ALA A 307 -11.29 -23.88 3.67
N SER A 308 -12.18 -24.81 3.28
CA SER A 308 -13.60 -24.74 3.63
C SER A 308 -13.82 -24.89 5.14
N SER A 309 -13.01 -25.72 5.80
CA SER A 309 -13.05 -25.87 7.26
C SER A 309 -12.62 -24.57 7.96
N ILE A 310 -11.53 -23.94 7.50
CA ILE A 310 -11.04 -22.70 8.12
C ILE A 310 -12.04 -21.55 7.86
N LYS A 311 -12.56 -21.42 6.65
CA LYS A 311 -13.58 -20.40 6.31
C LYS A 311 -14.88 -20.56 7.12
N SER A 312 -15.12 -21.73 7.72
CA SER A 312 -16.27 -21.93 8.63
C SER A 312 -16.00 -21.54 10.10
N TRP A 313 -14.78 -21.18 10.45
CA TRP A 313 -14.46 -20.75 11.82
C TRP A 313 -15.10 -19.38 12.13
N PRO A 314 -15.48 -19.12 13.38
CA PRO A 314 -16.09 -17.85 13.76
C PRO A 314 -15.22 -16.65 13.35
N HIS A 315 -15.87 -15.61 12.83
CA HIS A 315 -15.21 -14.35 12.43
C HIS A 315 -14.25 -14.43 11.24
N VAL A 316 -14.03 -15.59 10.63
CA VAL A 316 -13.22 -15.72 9.42
C VAL A 316 -14.02 -15.19 8.21
N VAL A 317 -13.42 -14.20 7.55
CA VAL A 317 -13.95 -13.60 6.31
C VAL A 317 -13.31 -14.24 5.10
N ASP A 318 -11.97 -14.38 5.11
CA ASP A 318 -11.24 -15.02 4.03
C ASP A 318 -9.99 -15.74 4.53
N TYR A 319 -9.55 -16.69 3.72
CA TYR A 319 -8.37 -17.50 3.96
C TYR A 319 -7.76 -17.96 2.65
N SER A 320 -6.45 -17.83 2.53
CA SER A 320 -5.66 -18.43 1.45
C SER A 320 -4.39 -19.09 1.98
N PHE A 321 -3.90 -20.10 1.27
CA PHE A 321 -2.65 -20.78 1.60
C PHE A 321 -1.94 -21.18 0.32
N ASN A 322 -0.71 -20.69 0.11
CA ASN A 322 -0.01 -20.72 -1.19
C ASN A 322 1.17 -21.70 -1.23
N LEU A 323 1.40 -22.50 -0.16
CA LEU A 323 2.44 -23.51 -0.13
C LEU A 323 1.88 -24.90 -0.48
N SER A 324 2.75 -25.73 -1.06
CA SER A 324 2.43 -27.13 -1.38
C SER A 324 3.01 -28.09 -0.34
N LYS A 325 2.39 -29.27 -0.19
CA LYS A 325 2.93 -30.34 0.65
C LYS A 325 4.33 -30.74 0.18
N GLY A 326 5.28 -30.86 1.10
CA GLY A 326 6.69 -31.17 0.84
C GLY A 326 7.54 -29.93 0.49
N GLN A 327 6.95 -28.77 0.32
CA GLN A 327 7.68 -27.53 0.05
C GLN A 327 8.42 -27.05 1.31
N ALA A 328 9.67 -26.60 1.11
CA ALA A 328 10.43 -25.91 2.16
C ALA A 328 10.02 -24.43 2.24
N VAL A 329 9.95 -23.92 3.44
CA VAL A 329 9.70 -22.51 3.74
C VAL A 329 11.00 -21.71 3.56
N ASN A 330 10.93 -20.62 2.82
CA ASN A 330 12.01 -19.66 2.68
C ASN A 330 11.76 -18.44 3.59
N LEU A 331 12.74 -17.55 3.69
CA LEU A 331 12.57 -16.28 4.38
C LEU A 331 11.64 -15.35 3.57
N ILE A 332 10.73 -14.67 4.25
CA ILE A 332 9.88 -13.62 3.63
C ILE A 332 10.72 -12.36 3.44
N THR A 333 11.04 -12.03 2.19
CA THR A 333 11.89 -10.89 1.82
C THR A 333 11.15 -9.82 1.02
N SER A 334 9.90 -10.10 0.61
CA SER A 334 9.00 -9.16 -0.06
C SER A 334 7.55 -9.60 0.11
N SER A 335 6.61 -8.69 -0.13
CA SER A 335 5.16 -9.00 -0.10
C SER A 335 4.74 -10.05 -1.12
N LEU A 336 5.52 -10.24 -2.19
CA LEU A 336 5.22 -11.22 -3.25
C LEU A 336 5.53 -12.66 -2.85
N ASN A 337 6.33 -12.91 -1.81
CA ASN A 337 6.67 -14.26 -1.37
C ASN A 337 6.03 -14.63 -0.01
N ARG A 338 4.94 -13.98 0.36
CA ARG A 338 4.10 -14.36 1.49
C ARG A 338 3.31 -15.64 1.20
N TYR A 339 3.01 -16.40 2.23
CA TYR A 339 2.52 -17.78 2.14
C TYR A 339 1.01 -17.94 2.20
N GLY A 340 0.27 -16.86 2.11
CA GLY A 340 -1.17 -16.81 2.27
C GLY A 340 -1.56 -15.97 3.47
N HIS A 341 -2.85 -15.90 3.74
CA HIS A 341 -3.39 -15.01 4.76
C HIS A 341 -4.64 -15.57 5.43
N LEU A 342 -4.99 -14.96 6.56
CA LEU A 342 -6.25 -15.09 7.26
C LEU A 342 -6.84 -13.69 7.47
N THR A 343 -8.08 -13.47 7.06
CA THR A 343 -8.83 -12.23 7.28
C THR A 343 -9.94 -12.46 8.28
N LEU A 344 -10.00 -11.61 9.29
CA LEU A 344 -11.00 -11.69 10.38
C LEU A 344 -11.77 -10.38 10.53
N THR A 345 -12.96 -10.48 11.15
CA THR A 345 -13.71 -9.34 11.68
C THR A 345 -14.13 -9.62 13.12
N SER A 346 -14.33 -8.58 13.95
CA SER A 346 -14.77 -8.73 15.33
C SER A 346 -15.35 -7.42 15.87
N GLU A 347 -16.12 -7.51 16.96
CA GLU A 347 -16.67 -6.35 17.65
C GLU A 347 -15.66 -5.63 18.54
N SER A 348 -14.53 -6.29 18.88
CA SER A 348 -13.48 -5.68 19.72
C SER A 348 -12.07 -6.02 19.27
N ARG A 349 -11.12 -5.12 19.60
CA ARG A 349 -9.70 -5.33 19.31
C ARG A 349 -9.15 -6.57 20.01
N VAL A 350 -9.47 -6.74 21.28
CA VAL A 350 -8.98 -7.90 22.07
C VAL A 350 -9.45 -9.20 21.41
N SER A 351 -10.71 -9.28 21.06
CA SER A 351 -11.27 -10.50 20.45
C SER A 351 -10.65 -10.83 19.09
N ILE A 352 -10.36 -9.82 18.23
CA ILE A 352 -9.75 -10.09 16.94
C ILE A 352 -8.28 -10.54 17.09
N GLU A 353 -7.53 -9.97 18.03
CA GLU A 353 -6.15 -10.36 18.32
C GLU A 353 -6.09 -11.80 18.87
N GLU A 354 -6.93 -12.14 19.87
CA GLU A 354 -7.05 -13.50 20.41
C GLU A 354 -7.46 -14.53 19.35
N ALA A 355 -8.39 -14.16 18.45
CA ALA A 355 -8.80 -15.03 17.35
C ALA A 355 -7.65 -15.28 16.36
N PHE A 356 -6.89 -14.25 15.99
CA PHE A 356 -5.70 -14.42 15.16
C PHE A 356 -4.70 -15.36 15.80
N ASP A 357 -4.33 -15.14 17.06
CA ASP A 357 -3.32 -15.97 17.76
C ASP A 357 -3.76 -17.43 17.85
N LYS A 358 -5.03 -17.66 18.18
CA LYS A 358 -5.63 -19.00 18.25
C LYS A 358 -5.62 -19.71 16.89
N TYR A 359 -6.05 -19.00 15.83
CA TYR A 359 -6.22 -19.61 14.51
C TYR A 359 -4.90 -19.81 13.80
N GLU A 360 -3.95 -18.88 13.91
CA GLU A 360 -2.60 -19.07 13.40
C GLU A 360 -1.92 -20.27 14.05
N LYS A 361 -2.06 -20.44 15.38
CA LYS A 361 -1.53 -21.59 16.08
C LYS A 361 -2.13 -22.91 15.54
N ALA A 362 -3.44 -22.97 15.42
CA ALA A 362 -4.14 -24.15 14.90
C ALA A 362 -3.73 -24.49 13.45
N ILE A 363 -3.57 -23.48 12.60
CA ILE A 363 -3.12 -23.64 11.21
C ILE A 363 -1.66 -24.16 11.19
N LYS A 364 -0.77 -23.57 11.99
CA LYS A 364 0.63 -24.00 12.08
C LYS A 364 0.76 -25.43 12.57
N GLU A 365 -0.04 -25.85 13.55
CA GLU A 365 -0.08 -27.24 14.02
C GLU A 365 -0.47 -28.20 12.90
N VAL A 366 -1.50 -27.90 12.10
CA VAL A 366 -1.91 -28.73 10.95
C VAL A 366 -0.84 -28.78 9.88
N VAL A 367 -0.21 -27.62 9.57
CA VAL A 367 0.78 -27.49 8.48
C VAL A 367 2.08 -28.21 8.78
N LEU A 368 2.52 -28.20 10.04
CA LEU A 368 3.83 -28.70 10.47
C LEU A 368 3.80 -30.07 11.15
N ALA A 369 2.62 -30.61 11.51
CA ALA A 369 2.48 -31.90 12.16
C ALA A 369 2.82 -33.07 11.23
N ASP A 370 3.62 -34.01 11.71
CA ASP A 370 3.68 -35.35 11.13
C ASP A 370 2.33 -36.05 11.35
N LYS A 371 1.73 -36.55 10.25
CA LYS A 371 0.51 -37.35 10.33
C LYS A 371 0.83 -38.76 10.82
#